data_9c018e7d10d1e2d491bc2d5efa14b2a6
#
_entry.id   9c018e7d10d1e2d491bc2d5efa14b2a6
#
_cell.length_a   1.000
_cell.length_b   1.000
_cell.length_c   1.000
_cell.angle_alpha   90.00
_cell.angle_beta   90.00
_cell.angle_gamma   90.00
#
_symmetry.space_group_name_H-M   'P 1'
#
loop_
_entity.id
_entity.type
_entity.pdbx_description
1 polymer ?
#
loop_
_entity_poly.entity_id
_entity_poly.type
_entity_poly.pdbx_seq_one_letter_code
_entity_poly.pdbx_strand_id
1 'polypeptide(L)'
;MALARDLFIFSFMAAGMNAVDMYNCPAPSFGRIEYYRSKTADRKTTGDAFMSISITGYLRSVIDKYGDLTGKRLFRFADKYVNHYRLNVALCRGLKVIGEDTGIGNLQFYCARHSFATIARNDCGVGMDDIALCLTHASFYRVTDTYVKPDFSRVDRVIEKVVDYVFHEKEIGR
;
A
#
# COMPACT_ATOMS: atom_id res chain seq x y z
N MET A 1 14.19 3.01 13.12
CA MET A 1 13.21 4.09 12.89
C MET A 1 13.05 4.42 11.41
N ALA A 2 14.06 4.84 10.66
CA ALA A 2 13.91 5.27 9.26
C ALA A 2 13.16 4.26 8.37
N LEU A 3 13.54 2.97 8.38
CA LEU A 3 12.86 1.93 7.60
C LEU A 3 11.36 1.85 7.92
N ALA A 4 11.00 1.87 9.22
CA ALA A 4 9.61 1.74 9.62
C ALA A 4 8.76 2.95 9.17
N ARG A 5 9.30 4.16 9.29
CA ARG A 5 8.68 5.39 8.78
C ARG A 5 8.50 5.32 7.27
N ASP A 6 9.57 5.06 6.54
CA ASP A 6 9.57 5.08 5.07
C ASP A 6 8.59 4.04 4.51
N LEU A 7 8.54 2.84 5.08
CA LEU A 7 7.62 1.80 4.64
C LEU A 7 6.17 2.04 5.11
N PHE A 8 5.96 2.71 6.24
CA PHE A 8 4.62 3.12 6.66
C PHE A 8 4.01 4.12 5.67
N ILE A 9 4.78 5.15 5.30
CA ILE A 9 4.36 6.14 4.31
C ILE A 9 4.21 5.49 2.92
N PHE A 10 5.15 4.60 2.54
CA PHE A 10 5.01 3.82 1.31
C PHE A 10 3.72 3.00 1.30
N SER A 11 3.40 2.30 2.40
CA SER A 11 2.14 1.56 2.54
C SER A 11 0.94 2.47 2.33
N PHE A 12 0.91 3.62 2.98
CA PHE A 12 -0.16 4.61 2.83
C PHE A 12 -0.34 5.03 1.36
N MET A 13 0.74 5.44 0.70
CA MET A 13 0.74 5.89 -0.70
C MET A 13 0.52 4.76 -1.71
N ALA A 14 0.65 3.50 -1.29
CA ALA A 14 0.34 2.31 -2.07
C ALA A 14 -1.00 1.67 -1.64
N ALA A 15 -2.01 2.50 -1.35
CA ALA A 15 -3.36 2.09 -0.96
C ALA A 15 -3.38 1.08 0.22
N GLY A 16 -2.46 1.23 1.16
CA GLY A 16 -2.37 0.36 2.33
C GLY A 16 -1.78 -1.03 2.04
N MET A 17 -0.78 -1.12 1.15
CA MET A 17 -0.05 -2.35 0.87
C MET A 17 0.55 -2.95 2.14
N ASN A 18 0.28 -4.23 2.43
CA ASN A 18 0.74 -4.87 3.66
C ASN A 18 2.22 -5.25 3.61
N ALA A 19 2.84 -5.42 4.78
CA ALA A 19 4.26 -5.82 4.88
C ALA A 19 4.55 -7.17 4.20
N VAL A 20 3.62 -8.13 4.26
CA VAL A 20 3.76 -9.43 3.58
C VAL A 20 3.75 -9.26 2.07
N ASP A 21 2.89 -8.38 1.55
CA ASP A 21 2.80 -8.11 0.11
C ASP A 21 4.06 -7.37 -0.37
N MET A 22 4.57 -6.38 0.39
CA MET A 22 5.85 -5.72 0.10
C MET A 22 7.04 -6.69 0.08
N TYR A 23 7.07 -7.64 1.02
CA TYR A 23 8.16 -8.63 1.12
C TYR A 23 8.19 -9.57 -0.08
N ASN A 24 7.00 -9.98 -0.57
CA ASN A 24 6.85 -10.95 -1.66
C ASN A 24 6.70 -10.31 -3.05
N CYS A 25 6.49 -9.00 -3.11
CA CYS A 25 6.21 -8.29 -4.36
C CYS A 25 7.31 -8.51 -5.40
N PRO A 26 6.98 -8.91 -6.64
CA PRO A 26 7.95 -8.99 -7.73
C PRO A 26 8.50 -7.61 -8.09
N ALA A 27 9.56 -7.59 -8.89
CA ALA A 27 10.10 -6.34 -9.41
C ALA A 27 9.04 -5.56 -10.21
N PRO A 28 9.10 -4.22 -10.17
CA PRO A 28 8.16 -3.39 -10.93
C PRO A 28 8.26 -3.66 -12.43
N SER A 29 7.13 -3.60 -13.11
CA SER A 29 7.03 -3.76 -14.54
C SER A 29 6.35 -2.55 -15.18
N PHE A 30 6.87 -2.03 -16.30
CA PHE A 30 6.29 -0.89 -17.03
C PHE A 30 5.89 0.33 -16.16
N GLY A 31 6.70 0.63 -15.13
CA GLY A 31 6.43 1.75 -14.22
C GLY A 31 5.33 1.48 -13.19
N ARG A 32 4.92 0.24 -13.00
CA ARG A 32 3.87 -0.18 -12.09
C ARG A 32 4.37 -1.21 -11.06
N ILE A 33 3.81 -1.17 -9.87
CA ILE A 33 3.93 -2.19 -8.84
C ILE A 33 2.74 -3.13 -9.03
N GLU A 34 3.02 -4.40 -9.31
CA GLU A 34 2.00 -5.41 -9.59
C GLU A 34 2.18 -6.60 -8.65
N TYR A 35 1.12 -6.98 -7.97
CA TYR A 35 1.17 -8.09 -7.02
C TYR A 35 -0.21 -8.72 -6.78
N TYR A 36 -0.20 -9.96 -6.33
CA TYR A 36 -1.39 -10.62 -5.78
C TYR A 36 -1.37 -10.51 -4.26
N ARG A 37 -2.45 -9.99 -3.68
CA ARG A 37 -2.54 -9.82 -2.24
C ARG A 37 -2.53 -11.16 -1.52
N SER A 38 -1.54 -11.40 -0.66
CA SER A 38 -1.29 -12.69 0.00
C SER A 38 -2.48 -13.20 0.81
N LYS A 39 -3.22 -12.32 1.49
CA LYS A 39 -4.38 -12.71 2.33
C LYS A 39 -5.57 -13.28 1.53
N THR A 40 -5.68 -12.95 0.24
CA THR A 40 -6.81 -13.33 -0.62
C THR A 40 -6.38 -14.24 -1.77
N ALA A 41 -5.08 -14.49 -1.95
CA ALA A 41 -4.53 -15.33 -3.01
C ALA A 41 -5.03 -16.78 -2.98
N ASP A 42 -5.33 -17.31 -1.79
CA ASP A 42 -5.88 -18.68 -1.62
C ASP A 42 -7.36 -18.80 -2.03
N ARG A 43 -8.05 -17.69 -2.24
CA ARG A 43 -9.41 -17.69 -2.80
C ARG A 43 -9.33 -17.77 -4.33
N LYS A 44 -9.00 -18.95 -4.84
CA LYS A 44 -8.72 -19.27 -6.26
C LYS A 44 -9.87 -19.02 -7.26
N THR A 45 -10.93 -18.34 -6.92
CA THR A 45 -12.14 -18.30 -7.77
C THR A 45 -12.38 -16.97 -8.49
N THR A 46 -11.68 -15.89 -8.18
CA THR A 46 -11.88 -14.62 -8.87
C THR A 46 -10.57 -13.84 -8.88
N GLY A 47 -10.21 -13.17 -9.96
CA GLY A 47 -9.02 -12.32 -10.08
C GLY A 47 -8.95 -11.14 -9.09
N ASP A 48 -9.74 -11.16 -8.02
CA ASP A 48 -9.96 -10.10 -7.03
C ASP A 48 -8.74 -9.77 -6.16
N ALA A 49 -7.69 -10.60 -6.22
CA ALA A 49 -6.48 -10.40 -5.42
C ALA A 49 -5.38 -9.60 -6.14
N PHE A 50 -5.52 -9.35 -7.44
CA PHE A 50 -4.53 -8.64 -8.23
C PHE A 50 -4.61 -7.13 -7.98
N MET A 51 -3.45 -6.50 -7.84
CA MET A 51 -3.30 -5.06 -7.69
C MET A 51 -2.22 -4.56 -8.64
N SER A 52 -2.49 -3.42 -9.27
CA SER A 52 -1.52 -2.70 -10.10
C SER A 52 -1.57 -1.20 -9.75
N ILE A 53 -0.44 -0.63 -9.35
CA ILE A 53 -0.29 0.74 -8.84
C ILE A 53 0.80 1.45 -9.63
N SER A 54 0.54 2.65 -10.12
CA SER A 54 1.55 3.50 -10.76
C SER A 54 2.61 3.97 -9.78
N ILE A 55 3.88 3.93 -10.18
CA ILE A 55 4.99 4.39 -9.34
C ILE A 55 5.10 5.91 -9.42
N THR A 56 4.67 6.58 -8.36
CA THR A 56 4.80 8.04 -8.17
C THR A 56 6.17 8.42 -7.58
N GLY A 57 6.45 9.72 -7.48
CA GLY A 57 7.75 10.23 -7.04
C GLY A 57 8.21 9.71 -5.68
N TYR A 58 7.33 9.71 -4.65
CA TYR A 58 7.71 9.17 -3.33
C TYR A 58 7.92 7.65 -3.37
N LEU A 59 7.02 6.92 -4.02
CA LEU A 59 7.18 5.48 -4.18
C LEU A 59 8.51 5.15 -4.87
N ARG A 60 8.88 5.92 -5.89
CA ARG A 60 10.17 5.81 -6.58
C ARG A 60 11.33 5.99 -5.62
N SER A 61 11.33 7.04 -4.80
CA SER A 61 12.42 7.33 -3.87
C SER A 61 12.64 6.22 -2.83
N VAL A 62 11.57 5.58 -2.36
CA VAL A 62 11.67 4.43 -1.43
C VAL A 62 12.15 3.18 -2.16
N ILE A 63 11.69 2.95 -3.40
CA ILE A 63 12.16 1.83 -4.23
C ILE A 63 13.66 2.01 -4.52
N ASP A 64 14.12 3.19 -4.89
CA ASP A 64 15.54 3.47 -5.15
C ASP A 64 16.41 3.22 -3.89
N LYS A 65 15.87 3.50 -2.71
CA LYS A 65 16.56 3.30 -1.43
C LYS A 65 16.61 1.85 -0.97
N TYR A 66 15.56 1.08 -1.17
CA TYR A 66 15.38 -0.26 -0.60
C TYR A 66 15.18 -1.36 -1.67
N GLY A 67 15.18 -0.99 -2.94
CA GLY A 67 14.90 -1.89 -4.06
C GLY A 67 15.90 -3.03 -4.19
N ASP A 68 15.43 -4.12 -4.75
CA ASP A 68 16.26 -5.26 -5.08
C ASP A 68 17.04 -5.00 -6.39
N LEU A 69 18.35 -4.94 -6.27
CA LEU A 69 19.26 -4.71 -7.40
C LEU A 69 19.33 -5.88 -8.37
N THR A 70 18.85 -7.06 -7.96
CA THR A 70 18.81 -8.25 -8.83
C THR A 70 17.64 -8.23 -9.81
N GLY A 71 16.68 -7.31 -9.64
CA GLY A 71 15.48 -7.20 -10.46
C GLY A 71 14.47 -8.33 -10.29
N LYS A 72 14.57 -9.11 -9.21
CA LYS A 72 13.63 -10.20 -8.92
C LYS A 72 12.44 -9.75 -8.08
N ARG A 73 12.66 -8.80 -7.17
CA ARG A 73 11.66 -8.32 -6.21
C ARG A 73 11.58 -6.79 -6.19
N LEU A 74 10.49 -6.28 -5.64
CA LEU A 74 10.34 -4.84 -5.40
C LEU A 74 11.42 -4.33 -4.41
N PHE A 75 11.66 -5.09 -3.33
CA PHE A 75 12.58 -4.74 -2.26
C PHE A 75 13.54 -5.88 -1.91
N ARG A 76 14.76 -5.53 -1.48
CA ARG A 76 15.82 -6.46 -1.03
C ARG A 76 15.65 -6.95 0.42
N PHE A 77 14.42 -6.97 0.95
CA PHE A 77 14.20 -7.33 2.36
C PHE A 77 14.58 -8.78 2.69
N ALA A 78 14.52 -9.68 1.69
CA ALA A 78 14.93 -11.08 1.86
C ALA A 78 16.42 -11.25 2.19
N ASP A 79 17.27 -10.26 1.89
CA ASP A 79 18.70 -10.28 2.23
C ASP A 79 18.92 -10.13 3.75
N LYS A 80 18.01 -9.45 4.43
CA LYS A 80 18.13 -9.14 5.85
C LYS A 80 17.13 -9.90 6.73
N TYR A 81 15.95 -10.16 6.21
CA TYR A 81 14.86 -10.79 6.96
C TYR A 81 14.52 -12.13 6.36
N VAL A 82 14.64 -13.21 7.13
CA VAL A 82 14.38 -14.58 6.68
C VAL A 82 12.97 -14.77 6.12
N ASN A 83 12.00 -13.99 6.59
CA ASN A 83 10.62 -14.02 6.13
C ASN A 83 9.89 -12.69 6.44
N HIS A 84 8.70 -12.53 5.84
CA HIS A 84 7.86 -11.34 6.04
C HIS A 84 7.47 -11.10 7.52
N TYR A 85 7.37 -12.14 8.33
CA TYR A 85 7.06 -12.00 9.76
C TYR A 85 8.16 -11.24 10.49
N ARG A 86 9.44 -11.58 10.22
CA ARG A 86 10.59 -10.88 10.83
C ARG A 86 10.68 -9.42 10.37
N LEU A 87 10.37 -9.14 9.11
CA LEU A 87 10.23 -7.77 8.63
C LEU A 87 9.13 -7.04 9.41
N ASN A 88 7.93 -7.62 9.51
CA ASN A 88 6.80 -7.00 10.20
C ASN A 88 7.13 -6.70 11.69
N VAL A 89 7.80 -7.61 12.39
CA VAL A 89 8.26 -7.37 13.77
C VAL A 89 9.21 -6.17 13.84
N ALA A 90 10.14 -6.03 12.89
CA ALA A 90 11.06 -4.89 12.84
C ALA A 90 10.31 -3.56 12.58
N LEU A 91 9.32 -3.58 11.69
CA LEU A 91 8.46 -2.42 11.41
C LEU A 91 7.64 -2.01 12.64
N CYS A 92 6.99 -2.97 13.30
CA CYS A 92 6.21 -2.70 14.51
C CYS A 92 7.06 -2.10 15.63
N ARG A 93 8.28 -2.61 15.84
CA ARG A 93 9.21 -2.04 16.82
C ARG A 93 9.60 -0.59 16.48
N GLY A 94 9.90 -0.32 15.21
CA GLY A 94 10.24 1.04 14.77
C GLY A 94 9.06 2.01 14.88
N LEU A 95 7.83 1.56 14.55
CA LEU A 95 6.62 2.36 14.68
C LEU A 95 6.23 2.61 16.13
N LYS A 96 6.49 1.67 17.05
CA LYS A 96 6.28 1.90 18.49
C LYS A 96 7.11 3.09 18.96
N VAL A 97 8.40 3.14 18.63
CA VAL A 97 9.26 4.28 19.01
C VAL A 97 8.76 5.59 18.36
N ILE A 98 8.38 5.56 17.08
CA ILE A 98 7.81 6.74 16.41
C ILE A 98 6.51 7.18 17.11
N GLY A 99 5.66 6.25 17.49
CA GLY A 99 4.42 6.56 18.22
C GLY A 99 4.68 7.21 19.58
N GLU A 100 5.68 6.73 20.32
CA GLU A 100 6.13 7.32 21.58
C GLU A 100 6.66 8.74 21.37
N ASP A 101 7.51 8.96 20.36
CA ASP A 101 8.09 10.27 20.02
C ASP A 101 7.04 11.29 19.54
N THR A 102 5.98 10.84 18.89
CA THR A 102 4.93 11.70 18.31
C THR A 102 3.67 11.78 19.15
N GLY A 103 3.58 11.06 20.28
CA GLY A 103 2.39 11.00 21.11
C GLY A 103 1.22 10.20 20.52
N ILE A 104 1.48 9.40 19.46
CA ILE A 104 0.47 8.55 18.82
C ILE A 104 0.46 7.18 19.48
N GLY A 105 -0.51 6.92 20.35
CA GLY A 105 -0.67 5.61 20.96
C GLY A 105 -0.98 4.51 19.95
N ASN A 106 -0.44 3.31 20.18
CA ASN A 106 -0.77 2.11 19.39
C ASN A 106 -0.49 2.21 17.88
N LEU A 107 0.53 2.96 17.44
CA LEU A 107 0.89 3.07 16.04
C LEU A 107 1.37 1.71 15.50
N GLN A 108 0.56 1.09 14.66
CA GLN A 108 0.84 -0.20 14.01
C GLN A 108 0.96 -0.02 12.50
N PHE A 109 1.68 -0.94 11.84
CA PHE A 109 1.86 -0.87 10.38
C PHE A 109 0.52 -0.85 9.62
N TYR A 110 -0.46 -1.59 10.09
CA TYR A 110 -1.80 -1.65 9.49
C TYR A 110 -2.59 -0.34 9.60
N CYS A 111 -2.19 0.60 10.47
CA CYS A 111 -2.80 1.93 10.56
C CYS A 111 -2.68 2.70 9.25
N ALA A 112 -1.61 2.50 8.46
CA ALA A 112 -1.46 3.12 7.14
C ALA A 112 -2.66 2.81 6.22
N ARG A 113 -3.11 1.56 6.23
CA ARG A 113 -4.26 1.12 5.42
C ARG A 113 -5.59 1.67 5.93
N HIS A 114 -5.79 1.70 7.26
CA HIS A 114 -6.97 2.30 7.85
C HIS A 114 -7.04 3.79 7.57
N SER A 115 -5.93 4.51 7.74
CA SER A 115 -5.85 5.94 7.47
C SER A 115 -6.15 6.24 6.00
N PHE A 116 -5.55 5.49 5.06
CA PHE A 116 -5.84 5.64 3.64
C PHE A 116 -7.35 5.52 3.35
N ALA A 117 -7.98 4.43 3.81
CA ALA A 117 -9.40 4.19 3.55
C ALA A 117 -10.31 5.25 4.19
N THR A 118 -9.99 5.66 5.42
CA THR A 118 -10.77 6.66 6.16
C THR A 118 -10.68 8.02 5.48
N ILE A 119 -9.48 8.48 5.13
CA ILE A 119 -9.25 9.76 4.44
C ILE A 119 -9.90 9.72 3.05
N ALA A 120 -9.71 8.64 2.29
CA ALA A 120 -10.35 8.48 0.99
C ALA A 120 -11.88 8.66 1.09
N ARG A 121 -12.50 8.04 2.10
CA ARG A 121 -13.95 8.11 2.27
C ARG A 121 -14.44 9.44 2.81
N ASN A 122 -13.87 9.88 3.94
CA ASN A 122 -14.46 10.94 4.74
C ASN A 122 -13.99 12.32 4.29
N ASP A 123 -12.73 12.44 3.89
CA ASP A 123 -12.13 13.73 3.56
C ASP A 123 -12.13 13.96 2.03
N CYS A 124 -11.85 12.89 1.26
CA CYS A 124 -11.79 13.00 -0.21
C CYS A 124 -13.11 12.63 -0.92
N GLY A 125 -14.13 12.13 -0.22
CA GLY A 125 -15.43 11.79 -0.81
C GLY A 125 -15.39 10.65 -1.85
N VAL A 126 -14.41 9.72 -1.74
CA VAL A 126 -14.27 8.58 -2.64
C VAL A 126 -15.39 7.57 -2.42
N GLY A 127 -15.93 7.02 -3.50
CA GLY A 127 -16.96 5.98 -3.46
C GLY A 127 -16.46 4.68 -2.82
N MET A 128 -17.37 3.96 -2.17
CA MET A 128 -16.99 2.70 -1.48
C MET A 128 -16.48 1.63 -2.46
N ASP A 129 -16.98 1.60 -3.70
CA ASP A 129 -16.52 0.64 -4.72
C ASP A 129 -15.07 0.90 -5.13
N ASP A 130 -14.67 2.17 -5.26
CA ASP A 130 -13.30 2.56 -5.56
C ASP A 130 -12.36 2.25 -4.38
N ILE A 131 -12.83 2.48 -3.14
CA ILE A 131 -12.09 2.10 -1.94
C ILE A 131 -11.94 0.58 -1.86
N ALA A 132 -12.99 -0.19 -2.12
CA ALA A 132 -12.96 -1.64 -2.15
C ALA A 132 -11.96 -2.16 -3.19
N LEU A 133 -11.92 -1.55 -4.39
CA LEU A 133 -10.94 -1.85 -5.43
C LEU A 133 -9.51 -1.56 -4.93
N CYS A 134 -9.24 -0.37 -4.37
CA CYS A 134 -7.95 -0.01 -3.79
C CYS A 134 -7.49 -0.98 -2.69
N LEU A 135 -8.44 -1.48 -1.93
CA LEU A 135 -8.18 -2.40 -0.83
C LEU A 135 -8.21 -3.88 -1.24
N THR A 136 -8.41 -4.21 -2.51
CA THR A 136 -8.60 -5.59 -2.99
C THR A 136 -9.64 -6.36 -2.16
N HIS A 137 -10.72 -5.68 -1.81
CA HIS A 137 -11.88 -6.32 -1.18
C HIS A 137 -12.79 -6.86 -2.26
N ALA A 138 -13.44 -8.01 -1.99
CA ALA A 138 -14.43 -8.57 -2.92
C ALA A 138 -15.56 -7.55 -3.16
N SER A 139 -15.90 -7.34 -4.43
CA SER A 139 -17.02 -6.50 -4.82
C SER A 139 -18.36 -7.12 -4.42
N PHE A 140 -19.35 -6.26 -4.16
CA PHE A 140 -20.75 -6.69 -3.99
C PHE A 140 -21.34 -7.26 -5.28
N TYR A 141 -20.80 -6.87 -6.45
CA TYR A 141 -21.31 -7.20 -7.78
C TYR A 141 -20.56 -8.36 -8.45
N ARG A 142 -20.23 -9.42 -7.71
CA ARG A 142 -19.39 -10.55 -8.15
C ARG A 142 -19.72 -11.12 -9.53
N VAL A 143 -21.00 -11.18 -9.90
CA VAL A 143 -21.40 -11.73 -11.21
C VAL A 143 -21.09 -10.74 -12.33
N THR A 144 -21.31 -9.45 -12.11
CA THR A 144 -21.03 -8.41 -13.10
C THR A 144 -19.54 -8.20 -13.31
N ASP A 145 -18.73 -8.34 -12.25
CA ASP A 145 -17.28 -8.17 -12.30
C ASP A 145 -16.59 -9.20 -13.22
N THR A 146 -17.20 -10.37 -13.44
CA THR A 146 -16.64 -11.36 -14.38
C THR A 146 -16.66 -10.87 -15.84
N TYR A 147 -17.48 -9.88 -16.16
CA TYR A 147 -17.60 -9.32 -17.51
C TYR A 147 -16.80 -8.03 -17.72
N VAL A 148 -16.30 -7.43 -16.66
CA VAL A 148 -15.59 -6.13 -16.70
C VAL A 148 -14.13 -6.32 -16.29
N LYS A 149 -13.21 -5.95 -17.19
CA LYS A 149 -11.78 -5.91 -16.82
C LYS A 149 -11.53 -4.81 -15.78
N PRO A 150 -10.82 -5.11 -14.67
CA PRO A 150 -10.48 -4.09 -13.70
C PRO A 150 -9.69 -2.94 -14.35
N ASP A 151 -10.15 -1.72 -14.14
CA ASP A 151 -9.43 -0.51 -14.55
C ASP A 151 -8.63 0.05 -13.37
N PHE A 152 -7.35 -0.28 -13.31
CA PHE A 152 -6.45 0.19 -12.25
C PHE A 152 -6.10 1.68 -12.33
N SER A 153 -6.45 2.39 -13.40
CA SER A 153 -6.37 3.85 -13.42
C SER A 153 -7.28 4.50 -12.37
N ARG A 154 -8.37 3.81 -11.98
CA ARG A 154 -9.23 4.23 -10.86
C ARG A 154 -8.47 4.19 -9.54
N VAL A 155 -7.65 3.17 -9.31
CA VAL A 155 -6.79 3.06 -8.13
C VAL A 155 -5.78 4.20 -8.11
N ASP A 156 -5.13 4.47 -9.23
CA ASP A 156 -4.14 5.55 -9.36
C ASP A 156 -4.78 6.92 -9.03
N ARG A 157 -5.97 7.22 -9.57
CA ARG A 157 -6.71 8.46 -9.28
C ARG A 157 -7.11 8.59 -7.80
N VAL A 158 -7.51 7.50 -7.16
CA VAL A 158 -7.83 7.53 -5.71
C VAL A 158 -6.58 7.79 -4.89
N ILE A 159 -5.48 7.12 -5.22
CA ILE A 159 -4.18 7.33 -4.53
C ILE A 159 -3.74 8.78 -4.68
N GLU A 160 -3.74 9.32 -5.89
CA GLU A 160 -3.37 10.70 -6.17
C GLU A 160 -4.22 11.67 -5.33
N LYS A 161 -5.54 11.55 -5.38
CA LYS A 161 -6.46 12.39 -4.61
C LYS A 161 -6.19 12.35 -3.10
N VAL A 162 -5.94 11.18 -2.54
CA VAL A 162 -5.67 11.02 -1.10
C VAL A 162 -4.29 11.58 -0.73
N VAL A 163 -3.28 11.35 -1.58
CA VAL A 163 -1.93 11.85 -1.36
C VAL A 163 -1.90 13.37 -1.46
N ASP A 164 -2.54 13.96 -2.46
CA ASP A 164 -2.64 15.41 -2.62
C ASP A 164 -3.34 16.06 -1.42
N TYR A 165 -4.45 15.50 -0.97
CA TYR A 165 -5.15 15.99 0.22
C TYR A 165 -4.24 16.00 1.47
N VAL A 166 -3.47 14.94 1.68
CA VAL A 166 -2.65 14.82 2.91
C VAL A 166 -1.37 15.66 2.84
N PHE A 167 -0.73 15.74 1.67
CA PHE A 167 0.63 16.29 1.55
C PHE A 167 0.69 17.65 0.86
N HIS A 168 -0.34 18.06 0.10
CA HIS A 168 -0.34 19.33 -0.64
C HIS A 168 -1.44 20.29 -0.17
N GLU A 169 -2.69 19.85 0.04
CA GLU A 169 -3.77 20.76 0.46
C GLU A 169 -3.62 21.28 1.89
N LYS A 170 -2.98 20.50 2.80
CA LYS A 170 -2.74 20.96 4.18
C LYS A 170 -1.65 22.02 4.33
N GLU A 171 -0.82 22.24 3.30
CA GLU A 171 0.17 23.32 3.31
C GLU A 171 -0.44 24.69 3.00
N ILE A 172 -1.62 24.74 2.37
CA ILE A 172 -2.30 26.00 1.97
C ILE A 172 -3.17 26.56 3.10
N GLY A 173 -3.44 25.79 4.14
CA GLY A 173 -4.33 26.12 5.26
C GLY A 173 -3.65 26.53 6.58
N ARG A 174 -2.36 26.93 6.55
CA ARG A 174 -1.66 27.52 7.71
C ARG A 174 -1.33 28.97 7.49
#